data_8fa5f6e88fdbbe7acda9ecfd942ec4e1
#
_entry.id   8fa5f6e88fdbbe7acda9ecfd942ec4e1
#
_cell.length_a   1.000
_cell.length_b   1.000
_cell.length_c   1.000
_cell.angle_alpha   90.00
_cell.angle_beta   90.00
_cell.angle_gamma   90.00
#
_symmetry.space_group_name_H-M   'P 1'
#
loop_
_entity.id
_entity.type
_entity.pdbx_description
1 polymer ?
#
loop_
_entity_poly.entity_id
_entity_poly.type
_entity_poly.pdbx_seq_one_letter_code
_entity_poly.pdbx_strand_id
1 'polypeptide(L)'
;MSKHDFGYFFHEGLSNMFSHGFMSFAAIGITVACLLIMGTFTLVAVNADANLKQAEQDNEILAFVDDSYTEAQAKALQKKLEAVDNVASVTFISREEAMQSFISEHQDEEYFQDLDPNILRDRFAIKVKELKLQSQTVELIKAIPGIGGINAYAELTNGFITVRNIATVICLTLIAVLFVVSMFIISNTIKLTTFDRRDEIAIMKMVGATNGFIRWPFVYEGFMLGLTGAILAFLLQWGLYEAIAQGVADNDTLQLLSIVPFQQLWKPVGGVFLGAGILIGVGGSLSAIRRFLQV
;
A
#
# COMPACT_ATOMS: atom_id res chain seq x y z
N MET A 1 14.33 -24.90 28.79
CA MET A 1 13.45 -25.66 27.89
C MET A 1 14.30 -26.62 27.09
N SER A 2 14.07 -27.93 27.24
CA SER A 2 14.80 -28.98 26.52
C SER A 2 14.27 -29.06 25.06
N LYS A 3 15.06 -29.56 24.10
CA LYS A 3 14.61 -29.82 22.72
C LYS A 3 13.40 -30.78 22.66
N HIS A 4 13.24 -31.65 23.66
CA HIS A 4 12.12 -32.57 23.79
C HIS A 4 10.79 -31.87 24.16
N ASP A 5 10.85 -30.75 24.89
CA ASP A 5 9.66 -30.00 25.27
C ASP A 5 9.00 -29.31 24.05
N PHE A 6 9.81 -28.87 23.08
CA PHE A 6 9.32 -28.19 21.88
C PHE A 6 8.50 -29.13 20.98
N GLY A 7 8.98 -30.35 20.75
CA GLY A 7 8.26 -31.35 19.95
C GLY A 7 6.92 -31.79 20.58
N TYR A 8 6.90 -31.91 21.90
CA TYR A 8 5.69 -32.23 22.64
C TYR A 8 4.62 -31.14 22.50
N PHE A 9 4.99 -29.89 22.76
CA PHE A 9 4.05 -28.77 22.69
C PHE A 9 3.54 -28.51 21.25
N PHE A 10 4.38 -28.75 20.26
CA PHE A 10 3.99 -28.63 18.85
C PHE A 10 2.94 -29.72 18.48
N HIS A 11 3.21 -30.97 18.87
CA HIS A 11 2.29 -32.08 18.60
C HIS A 11 0.97 -31.91 19.35
N GLU A 12 1.02 -31.49 20.60
CA GLU A 12 -0.15 -31.21 21.43
C GLU A 12 -0.98 -30.06 20.84
N GLY A 13 -0.35 -28.95 20.41
CA GLY A 13 -1.03 -27.84 19.76
C GLY A 13 -1.73 -28.25 18.45
N LEU A 14 -1.09 -29.09 17.65
CA LEU A 14 -1.67 -29.64 16.41
C LEU A 14 -2.85 -30.58 16.74
N SER A 15 -2.71 -31.46 17.70
CA SER A 15 -3.76 -32.39 18.13
C SER A 15 -4.98 -31.63 18.65
N ASN A 16 -4.79 -30.57 19.43
CA ASN A 16 -5.85 -29.73 19.95
C ASN A 16 -6.64 -29.03 18.85
N MET A 17 -5.94 -28.52 17.82
CA MET A 17 -6.58 -27.88 16.67
C MET A 17 -7.57 -28.82 15.95
N PHE A 18 -7.25 -30.12 15.88
CA PHE A 18 -8.14 -31.12 15.26
C PHE A 18 -9.20 -31.65 16.21
N SER A 19 -8.94 -31.73 17.53
CA SER A 19 -9.91 -32.21 18.52
C SER A 19 -11.12 -31.28 18.68
N HIS A 20 -10.90 -29.96 18.53
CA HIS A 20 -11.96 -28.95 18.48
C HIS A 20 -12.18 -28.41 17.07
N GLY A 21 -12.18 -29.29 16.06
CA GLY A 21 -12.11 -28.96 14.63
C GLY A 21 -13.04 -27.85 14.16
N PHE A 22 -14.30 -27.84 14.62
CA PHE A 22 -15.26 -26.81 14.18
C PHE A 22 -14.90 -25.40 14.68
N MET A 23 -14.48 -25.26 15.94
CA MET A 23 -14.08 -23.94 16.50
C MET A 23 -12.78 -23.45 15.89
N SER A 24 -11.80 -24.35 15.72
CA SER A 24 -10.53 -24.03 15.05
C SER A 24 -10.74 -23.65 13.59
N PHE A 25 -11.60 -24.37 12.85
CA PHE A 25 -11.95 -24.06 11.48
C PHE A 25 -12.61 -22.67 11.35
N ALA A 26 -13.56 -22.36 12.24
CA ALA A 26 -14.20 -21.05 12.27
C ALA A 26 -13.18 -19.93 12.57
N ALA A 27 -12.28 -20.14 13.56
CA ALA A 27 -11.23 -19.17 13.90
C ALA A 27 -10.26 -18.94 12.72
N ILE A 28 -9.82 -20.00 12.05
CA ILE A 28 -8.99 -19.91 10.83
C ILE A 28 -9.73 -19.14 9.74
N GLY A 29 -10.99 -19.51 9.45
CA GLY A 29 -11.80 -18.89 8.39
C GLY A 29 -11.95 -17.38 8.60
N ILE A 30 -12.25 -16.95 9.82
CA ILE A 30 -12.40 -15.52 10.14
C ILE A 30 -11.03 -14.82 10.11
N THR A 31 -9.96 -15.46 10.58
CA THR A 31 -8.60 -14.90 10.48
C THR A 31 -8.18 -14.75 9.03
N VAL A 32 -8.46 -15.74 8.17
CA VAL A 32 -8.24 -15.65 6.73
C VAL A 32 -9.01 -14.48 6.12
N ALA A 33 -10.29 -14.34 6.42
CA ALA A 33 -11.11 -13.24 5.92
C ALA A 33 -10.56 -11.87 6.36
N CYS A 34 -10.21 -11.72 7.63
CA CYS A 34 -9.61 -10.48 8.13
C CYS A 34 -8.28 -10.16 7.44
N LEU A 35 -7.40 -11.14 7.31
CA LEU A 35 -6.09 -10.96 6.64
C LEU A 35 -6.24 -10.67 5.15
N LEU A 36 -7.19 -11.30 4.46
CA LEU A 36 -7.52 -11.01 3.06
C LEU A 36 -7.96 -9.55 2.88
N ILE A 37 -8.89 -9.09 3.71
CA ILE A 37 -9.37 -7.70 3.66
C ILE A 37 -8.21 -6.73 3.93
N MET A 38 -7.40 -6.98 4.98
CA MET A 38 -6.21 -6.18 5.28
C MET A 38 -5.21 -6.17 4.12
N GLY A 39 -4.95 -7.34 3.53
CA GLY A 39 -4.06 -7.49 2.38
C GLY A 39 -4.57 -6.74 1.15
N THR A 40 -5.86 -6.84 0.86
CA THR A 40 -6.50 -6.14 -0.26
C THR A 40 -6.36 -4.61 -0.10
N PHE A 41 -6.67 -4.05 1.07
CA PHE A 41 -6.48 -2.62 1.32
C PHE A 41 -5.02 -2.19 1.20
N THR A 42 -4.08 -3.01 1.69
CA THR A 42 -2.65 -2.74 1.56
C THR A 42 -2.21 -2.73 0.10
N LEU A 43 -2.63 -3.72 -0.69
CA LEU A 43 -2.29 -3.81 -2.12
C LEU A 43 -2.92 -2.69 -2.94
N VAL A 44 -4.17 -2.31 -2.64
CA VAL A 44 -4.82 -1.14 -3.26
C VAL A 44 -4.03 0.13 -2.96
N ALA A 45 -3.61 0.33 -1.70
CA ALA A 45 -2.82 1.50 -1.32
C ALA A 45 -1.45 1.54 -2.03
N VAL A 46 -0.77 0.39 -2.16
CA VAL A 46 0.52 0.28 -2.88
C VAL A 46 0.36 0.58 -4.36
N ASN A 47 -0.68 0.02 -5.02
CA ASN A 47 -0.93 0.29 -6.44
C ASN A 47 -1.36 1.75 -6.67
N ALA A 48 -2.18 2.32 -5.79
CA ALA A 48 -2.55 3.73 -5.85
C ALA A 48 -1.32 4.65 -5.72
N ASP A 49 -0.38 4.34 -4.80
CA ASP A 49 0.87 5.09 -4.67
C ASP A 49 1.78 4.95 -5.90
N ALA A 50 1.85 3.75 -6.50
CA ALA A 50 2.61 3.51 -7.71
C ALA A 50 2.06 4.29 -8.92
N ASN A 51 0.73 4.23 -9.14
CA ASN A 51 0.08 4.98 -10.22
C ASN A 51 0.19 6.50 -10.01
N LEU A 52 0.09 6.96 -8.77
CA LEU A 52 0.28 8.37 -8.46
C LEU A 52 1.72 8.82 -8.77
N LYS A 53 2.74 8.03 -8.37
CA LYS A 53 4.14 8.32 -8.71
C LYS A 53 4.40 8.36 -10.21
N GLN A 54 3.75 7.49 -10.98
CA GLN A 54 3.82 7.53 -12.43
C GLN A 54 3.19 8.81 -12.99
N ALA A 55 1.98 9.15 -12.55
CA ALA A 55 1.32 10.40 -12.92
C ALA A 55 2.12 11.64 -12.46
N GLU A 56 2.85 11.51 -11.34
CA GLU A 56 3.77 12.54 -10.85
C GLU A 56 4.97 12.76 -11.78
N GLN A 57 5.52 11.71 -12.35
CA GLN A 57 6.65 11.81 -13.28
C GLN A 57 6.25 12.43 -14.64
N ASP A 58 4.98 12.28 -15.00
CA ASP A 58 4.40 12.83 -16.23
C ASP A 58 3.88 14.27 -16.04
N ASN A 59 3.82 14.77 -14.79
CA ASN A 59 3.30 16.09 -14.47
C ASN A 59 4.39 17.15 -14.63
N GLU A 60 4.32 17.89 -15.71
CA GLU A 60 5.24 18.97 -16.04
C GLU A 60 4.59 20.33 -15.77
N ILE A 61 5.35 21.24 -15.19
CA ILE A 61 4.97 22.66 -15.12
C ILE A 61 5.36 23.28 -16.47
N LEU A 62 4.38 23.77 -17.19
CA LEU A 62 4.64 24.52 -18.42
C LEU A 62 4.77 26.01 -18.08
N ALA A 63 5.98 26.55 -18.19
CA ALA A 63 6.25 27.97 -18.02
C ALA A 63 6.41 28.62 -19.42
N PHE A 64 5.47 29.47 -19.79
CA PHE A 64 5.47 30.18 -21.07
C PHE A 64 6.37 31.41 -20.98
N VAL A 65 7.20 31.60 -22.00
CA VAL A 65 8.05 32.76 -22.13
C VAL A 65 7.24 33.97 -22.59
N ASP A 66 7.60 35.14 -22.12
CA ASP A 66 6.97 36.39 -22.56
C ASP A 66 7.30 36.66 -24.03
N ASP A 67 6.29 37.07 -24.81
CA ASP A 67 6.41 37.32 -26.24
C ASP A 67 7.43 38.39 -26.65
N SER A 68 7.86 39.23 -25.67
CA SER A 68 8.89 40.26 -25.87
C SER A 68 10.30 39.69 -25.92
N TYR A 69 10.51 38.40 -25.54
CA TYR A 69 11.82 37.77 -25.50
C TYR A 69 12.15 37.09 -26.84
N THR A 70 13.38 37.25 -27.26
CA THR A 70 13.93 36.47 -28.39
C THR A 70 14.29 35.07 -27.91
N GLU A 71 14.34 34.10 -28.83
CA GLU A 71 14.71 32.71 -28.52
C GLU A 71 16.03 32.58 -27.75
N ALA A 72 17.05 33.41 -28.10
CA ALA A 72 18.32 33.43 -27.39
C ALA A 72 18.18 33.92 -25.94
N GLN A 73 17.31 34.91 -25.71
CA GLN A 73 17.01 35.41 -24.36
C GLN A 73 16.16 34.41 -23.58
N ALA A 74 15.22 33.73 -24.23
CA ALA A 74 14.43 32.65 -23.65
C ALA A 74 15.36 31.52 -23.17
N LYS A 75 16.26 31.00 -24.00
CA LYS A 75 17.22 29.97 -23.60
C LYS A 75 18.12 30.36 -22.43
N ALA A 76 18.42 31.66 -22.27
CA ALA A 76 19.19 32.15 -21.12
C ALA A 76 18.44 32.04 -19.78
N LEU A 77 17.10 31.95 -19.80
CA LEU A 77 16.28 31.74 -18.60
C LEU A 77 16.41 30.33 -18.04
N GLN A 78 16.82 29.35 -18.86
CA GLN A 78 16.95 27.95 -18.43
C GLN A 78 17.81 27.82 -17.17
N LYS A 79 18.98 28.45 -17.15
CA LYS A 79 19.89 28.42 -15.97
C LYS A 79 19.25 28.99 -14.70
N LYS A 80 18.38 30.01 -14.85
CA LYS A 80 17.68 30.60 -13.71
C LYS A 80 16.58 29.66 -13.19
N LEU A 81 15.89 28.97 -14.09
CA LEU A 81 14.86 27.98 -13.77
C LEU A 81 15.48 26.74 -13.12
N GLU A 82 16.64 26.27 -13.61
CA GLU A 82 17.37 25.15 -13.03
C GLU A 82 17.90 25.44 -11.60
N ALA A 83 18.11 26.72 -11.28
CA ALA A 83 18.58 27.15 -9.96
C ALA A 83 17.44 27.27 -8.92
N VAL A 84 16.18 27.11 -9.34
CA VAL A 84 15.04 27.16 -8.41
C VAL A 84 14.99 25.89 -7.57
N ASP A 85 14.78 26.05 -6.27
CA ASP A 85 14.63 24.92 -5.37
C ASP A 85 13.47 24.01 -5.82
N ASN A 86 13.65 22.69 -5.63
CA ASN A 86 12.70 21.66 -6.03
C ASN A 86 12.57 21.40 -7.54
N VAL A 87 13.31 22.10 -8.42
CA VAL A 87 13.37 21.80 -9.85
C VAL A 87 14.28 20.59 -10.08
N ALA A 88 13.78 19.60 -10.80
CA ALA A 88 14.51 18.37 -11.17
C ALA A 88 15.18 18.50 -12.54
N SER A 89 14.43 19.00 -13.54
CA SER A 89 14.91 19.22 -14.90
C SER A 89 14.13 20.34 -15.58
N VAL A 90 14.76 21.03 -16.54
CA VAL A 90 14.17 22.09 -17.34
C VAL A 90 14.46 21.78 -18.79
N THR A 91 13.44 21.64 -19.62
CA THR A 91 13.56 21.42 -21.05
C THR A 91 12.93 22.60 -21.77
N PHE A 92 13.68 23.25 -22.64
CA PHE A 92 13.16 24.31 -23.51
C PHE A 92 12.46 23.68 -24.71
N ILE A 93 11.27 24.14 -25.02
CA ILE A 93 10.45 23.72 -26.16
C ILE A 93 10.11 24.98 -26.96
N SER A 94 10.61 25.05 -28.19
CA SER A 94 10.28 26.16 -29.07
C SER A 94 8.81 26.09 -29.54
N ARG A 95 8.27 27.21 -30.02
CA ARG A 95 6.91 27.24 -30.60
C ARG A 95 6.73 26.30 -31.77
N GLU A 96 7.78 26.10 -32.56
CA GLU A 96 7.80 25.16 -33.68
C GLU A 96 7.73 23.71 -33.21
N GLU A 97 8.57 23.35 -32.25
CA GLU A 97 8.55 22.01 -31.63
C GLU A 97 7.22 21.75 -30.92
N ALA A 98 6.69 22.75 -30.22
CA ALA A 98 5.40 22.67 -29.57
C ALA A 98 4.25 22.41 -30.53
N MET A 99 4.29 23.08 -31.73
CA MET A 99 3.30 22.89 -32.78
C MET A 99 3.42 21.50 -33.40
N GLN A 100 4.66 21.04 -33.68
CA GLN A 100 4.87 19.69 -34.22
C GLN A 100 4.34 18.61 -33.27
N SER A 101 4.60 18.74 -31.96
CA SER A 101 4.08 17.83 -30.98
C SER A 101 2.54 17.86 -30.95
N PHE A 102 1.95 19.04 -30.96
CA PHE A 102 0.49 19.21 -30.96
C PHE A 102 -0.17 18.56 -32.18
N ILE A 103 0.38 18.79 -33.38
CA ILE A 103 -0.12 18.17 -34.62
C ILE A 103 0.07 16.65 -34.61
N SER A 104 1.19 16.15 -34.05
CA SER A 104 1.43 14.71 -33.95
C SER A 104 0.49 13.99 -33.00
N GLU A 105 0.03 14.65 -31.93
CA GLU A 105 -0.94 14.12 -30.97
C GLU A 105 -2.36 14.13 -31.51
N HIS A 106 -2.68 15.02 -32.49
CA HIS A 106 -4.01 15.20 -33.06
C HIS A 106 -4.06 14.85 -34.56
N GLN A 107 -3.30 13.82 -34.98
CA GLN A 107 -3.18 13.44 -36.41
C GLN A 107 -4.52 13.10 -37.09
N ASP A 108 -5.50 12.66 -36.32
CA ASP A 108 -6.81 12.25 -36.82
C ASP A 108 -7.78 13.44 -37.07
N GLU A 109 -7.38 14.66 -36.69
CA GLU A 109 -8.21 15.87 -36.82
C GLU A 109 -7.60 16.82 -37.87
N GLU A 110 -8.13 16.78 -39.10
CA GLU A 110 -7.69 17.61 -40.25
C GLU A 110 -7.61 19.12 -39.97
N TYR A 111 -8.42 19.61 -38.99
CA TYR A 111 -8.50 21.04 -38.66
C TYR A 111 -7.23 21.61 -37.99
N PHE A 112 -6.33 20.80 -37.50
CA PHE A 112 -5.12 21.25 -36.80
C PHE A 112 -3.87 21.30 -37.66
N GLN A 113 -3.96 20.80 -38.90
CA GLN A 113 -2.78 20.69 -39.80
C GLN A 113 -2.31 22.04 -40.39
N ASP A 114 -3.21 23.03 -40.47
CA ASP A 114 -2.93 24.35 -41.06
C ASP A 114 -2.78 25.48 -39.99
N LEU A 115 -2.50 25.14 -38.75
CA LEU A 115 -2.35 26.15 -37.67
C LEU A 115 -1.00 26.88 -37.80
N ASP A 116 -1.04 28.23 -37.65
CA ASP A 116 0.16 29.06 -37.61
C ASP A 116 0.98 28.74 -36.34
N PRO A 117 2.27 28.34 -36.41
CA PRO A 117 3.10 28.13 -35.24
C PRO A 117 3.16 29.32 -34.26
N ASN A 118 2.92 30.55 -34.76
CA ASN A 118 2.90 31.76 -33.93
C ASN A 118 1.73 31.85 -32.92
N ILE A 119 0.76 30.94 -33.01
CA ILE A 119 -0.32 30.82 -32.02
C ILE A 119 0.23 30.27 -30.68
N LEU A 120 1.28 29.46 -30.74
CA LEU A 120 1.94 28.92 -29.58
C LEU A 120 3.12 29.79 -29.12
N ARG A 121 3.45 29.72 -27.85
CA ARG A 121 4.59 30.42 -27.24
C ARG A 121 5.73 29.47 -26.97
N ASP A 122 6.96 30.02 -26.98
CA ASP A 122 8.08 29.31 -26.42
C ASP A 122 7.79 28.97 -24.95
N ARG A 123 8.14 27.78 -24.53
CA ARG A 123 7.83 27.31 -23.18
C ARG A 123 8.92 26.45 -22.62
N PHE A 124 8.97 26.37 -21.29
CA PHE A 124 9.78 25.42 -20.56
C PHE A 124 8.89 24.33 -19.97
N ALA A 125 9.23 23.07 -20.21
CA ALA A 125 8.71 21.94 -19.49
C ALA A 125 9.61 21.70 -18.26
N ILE A 126 9.06 21.90 -17.07
CA ILE A 126 9.81 21.86 -15.80
C ILE A 126 9.27 20.70 -14.97
N LYS A 127 10.15 19.73 -14.66
CA LYS A 127 9.85 18.65 -13.72
C LYS A 127 10.29 19.04 -12.33
N VAL A 128 9.46 18.72 -11.34
CA VAL A 128 9.77 18.97 -9.92
C VAL A 128 10.22 17.68 -9.23
N LYS A 129 11.03 17.81 -8.17
CA LYS A 129 11.49 16.67 -7.35
C LYS A 129 10.37 16.17 -6.42
N GLU A 130 9.66 17.11 -5.80
CA GLU A 130 8.59 16.83 -4.83
C GLU A 130 7.34 17.62 -5.21
N LEU A 131 6.25 16.92 -5.53
CA LEU A 131 4.97 17.54 -5.87
C LEU A 131 4.33 18.32 -4.72
N LYS A 132 4.58 17.92 -3.48
CA LYS A 132 4.09 18.66 -2.31
C LYS A 132 4.56 20.12 -2.27
N LEU A 133 5.71 20.40 -2.86
CA LEU A 133 6.31 21.72 -2.96
C LEU A 133 6.01 22.42 -4.30
N GLN A 134 5.22 21.79 -5.19
CA GLN A 134 4.93 22.31 -6.53
C GLN A 134 4.34 23.72 -6.49
N SER A 135 3.37 23.98 -5.62
CA SER A 135 2.75 25.31 -5.50
C SER A 135 3.75 26.40 -5.12
N GLN A 136 4.70 26.08 -4.22
CA GLN A 136 5.77 27.03 -3.85
C GLN A 136 6.75 27.22 -5.01
N THR A 137 7.09 26.15 -5.71
CA THR A 137 7.98 26.18 -6.88
C THR A 137 7.35 27.02 -8.01
N VAL A 138 6.05 26.90 -8.25
CA VAL A 138 5.30 27.71 -9.22
C VAL A 138 5.39 29.19 -8.91
N GLU A 139 5.22 29.59 -7.64
CA GLU A 139 5.34 30.98 -7.23
C GLU A 139 6.77 31.53 -7.41
N LEU A 140 7.79 30.71 -7.15
CA LEU A 140 9.18 31.07 -7.39
C LEU A 140 9.49 31.25 -8.87
N ILE A 141 8.99 30.35 -9.73
CA ILE A 141 9.13 30.43 -11.19
C ILE A 141 8.41 31.64 -11.74
N LYS A 142 7.19 31.94 -11.27
CA LYS A 142 6.40 33.09 -11.67
C LYS A 142 7.05 34.43 -11.36
N ALA A 143 7.88 34.47 -10.32
CA ALA A 143 8.64 35.67 -9.97
C ALA A 143 9.83 35.94 -10.87
N ILE A 144 10.21 35.04 -11.77
CA ILE A 144 11.35 35.19 -12.69
C ILE A 144 10.95 36.13 -13.84
N PRO A 145 11.65 37.26 -14.06
CA PRO A 145 11.39 38.15 -15.17
C PRO A 145 11.58 37.42 -16.50
N GLY A 146 10.61 37.50 -17.41
CA GLY A 146 10.61 36.83 -18.70
C GLY A 146 9.67 35.60 -18.78
N ILE A 147 9.04 35.22 -17.66
CA ILE A 147 7.95 34.24 -17.64
C ILE A 147 6.62 34.99 -17.78
N GLY A 148 5.92 34.81 -18.89
CA GLY A 148 4.64 35.48 -19.19
C GLY A 148 3.42 34.72 -18.71
N GLY A 149 3.55 33.44 -18.37
CA GLY A 149 2.46 32.62 -17.87
C GLY A 149 2.94 31.26 -17.40
N ILE A 150 2.18 30.64 -16.50
CA ILE A 150 2.47 29.28 -16.03
C ILE A 150 1.20 28.47 -16.10
N ASN A 151 1.28 27.30 -16.71
CA ASN A 151 0.26 26.26 -16.61
C ASN A 151 0.83 25.13 -15.76
N ALA A 152 0.37 25.06 -14.53
CA ALA A 152 0.70 23.98 -13.61
C ALA A 152 -0.62 23.50 -13.03
N TYR A 153 -0.96 22.26 -13.23
CA TYR A 153 -2.17 21.64 -12.68
C TYR A 153 -2.05 21.46 -11.15
N ALA A 154 -1.49 22.46 -10.45
CA ALA A 154 -1.19 22.41 -9.02
C ALA A 154 -2.43 22.18 -8.15
N GLU A 155 -3.58 22.70 -8.54
CA GLU A 155 -4.85 22.48 -7.82
C GLU A 155 -5.32 21.02 -7.92
N LEU A 156 -5.18 20.41 -9.11
CA LEU A 156 -5.48 19.00 -9.32
C LEU A 156 -4.52 18.12 -8.51
N THR A 157 -3.23 18.43 -8.55
CA THR A 157 -2.19 17.70 -7.80
C THR A 157 -2.45 17.73 -6.30
N ASN A 158 -2.78 18.89 -5.73
CA ASN A 158 -3.12 19.02 -4.31
C ASN A 158 -4.40 18.22 -3.96
N GLY A 159 -5.38 18.19 -4.86
CA GLY A 159 -6.58 17.37 -4.74
C GLY A 159 -6.23 15.88 -4.64
N PHE A 160 -5.40 15.36 -5.56
CA PHE A 160 -4.95 13.96 -5.55
C PHE A 160 -4.18 13.59 -4.28
N ILE A 161 -3.25 14.44 -3.82
CA ILE A 161 -2.51 14.22 -2.57
C ILE A 161 -3.46 14.15 -1.38
N THR A 162 -4.44 15.03 -1.32
CA THR A 162 -5.45 15.05 -0.23
C THR A 162 -6.29 13.77 -0.22
N VAL A 163 -6.82 13.35 -1.38
CA VAL A 163 -7.59 12.11 -1.52
C VAL A 163 -6.75 10.90 -1.12
N ARG A 164 -5.50 10.82 -1.58
CA ARG A 164 -4.56 9.76 -1.19
C ARG A 164 -4.36 9.70 0.32
N ASN A 165 -4.12 10.83 0.98
CA ASN A 165 -3.90 10.89 2.41
C ASN A 165 -5.14 10.43 3.19
N ILE A 166 -6.33 10.87 2.79
CA ILE A 166 -7.60 10.45 3.39
C ILE A 166 -7.79 8.94 3.22
N ALA A 167 -7.58 8.42 2.00
CA ALA A 167 -7.69 6.98 1.72
C ALA A 167 -6.70 6.17 2.56
N THR A 168 -5.46 6.62 2.70
CA THR A 168 -4.44 5.97 3.53
C THR A 168 -4.85 5.92 4.99
N VAL A 169 -5.38 7.01 5.56
CA VAL A 169 -5.85 7.04 6.95
C VAL A 169 -7.02 6.07 7.15
N ILE A 170 -7.97 6.03 6.21
CA ILE A 170 -9.10 5.09 6.24
C ILE A 170 -8.59 3.65 6.19
N CYS A 171 -7.69 3.31 5.25
CA CYS A 171 -7.11 1.98 5.13
C CYS A 171 -6.38 1.56 6.42
N LEU A 172 -5.52 2.40 6.98
CA LEU A 172 -4.80 2.10 8.21
C LEU A 172 -5.76 1.89 9.40
N THR A 173 -6.82 2.69 9.50
CA THR A 173 -7.83 2.54 10.54
C THR A 173 -8.56 1.20 10.42
N LEU A 174 -8.99 0.83 9.21
CA LEU A 174 -9.63 -0.45 8.94
C LEU A 174 -8.72 -1.63 9.25
N ILE A 175 -7.45 -1.56 8.85
CA ILE A 175 -6.43 -2.58 9.15
C ILE A 175 -6.30 -2.74 10.68
N ALA A 176 -6.19 -1.65 11.43
CA ALA A 176 -6.08 -1.69 12.88
C ALA A 176 -7.31 -2.33 13.55
N VAL A 177 -8.52 -1.97 13.10
CA VAL A 177 -9.78 -2.55 13.61
C VAL A 177 -9.83 -4.04 13.31
N LEU A 178 -9.55 -4.47 12.07
CA LEU A 178 -9.57 -5.88 11.69
C LEU A 178 -8.53 -6.70 12.44
N PHE A 179 -7.35 -6.13 12.68
CA PHE A 179 -6.30 -6.76 13.48
C PHE A 179 -6.78 -7.03 14.93
N VAL A 180 -7.41 -6.04 15.57
CA VAL A 180 -7.96 -6.17 16.92
C VAL A 180 -9.10 -7.21 16.96
N VAL A 181 -9.99 -7.18 15.97
CA VAL A 181 -11.10 -8.15 15.84
C VAL A 181 -10.55 -9.57 15.69
N SER A 182 -9.57 -9.78 14.81
CA SER A 182 -8.96 -11.09 14.60
C SER A 182 -8.27 -11.61 15.88
N MET A 183 -7.53 -10.75 16.58
CA MET A 183 -6.92 -11.08 17.87
C MET A 183 -7.97 -11.44 18.92
N PHE A 184 -9.09 -10.72 18.96
CA PHE A 184 -10.20 -11.01 19.89
C PHE A 184 -10.85 -12.36 19.59
N ILE A 185 -11.02 -12.72 18.33
CA ILE A 185 -11.60 -14.00 17.93
C ILE A 185 -10.71 -15.16 18.36
N ILE A 186 -9.39 -15.10 18.06
CA ILE A 186 -8.46 -16.13 18.52
C ILE A 186 -8.45 -16.20 20.06
N SER A 187 -8.46 -15.05 20.74
CA SER A 187 -8.55 -15.02 22.20
C SER A 187 -9.79 -15.74 22.72
N ASN A 188 -10.94 -15.56 22.08
CA ASN A 188 -12.18 -16.26 22.48
C ASN A 188 -12.13 -17.76 22.19
N THR A 189 -11.57 -18.15 21.04
CA THR A 189 -11.38 -19.57 20.70
C THR A 189 -10.49 -20.26 21.75
N ILE A 190 -9.34 -19.68 22.07
CA ILE A 190 -8.42 -20.23 23.08
C ILE A 190 -9.05 -20.27 24.49
N LYS A 191 -9.89 -19.30 24.84
CA LYS A 191 -10.64 -19.35 26.11
C LYS A 191 -11.59 -20.55 26.18
N LEU A 192 -12.33 -20.81 25.08
CA LEU A 192 -13.23 -21.96 25.01
C LEU A 192 -12.45 -23.26 25.12
N THR A 193 -11.38 -23.44 24.36
CA THR A 193 -10.51 -24.62 24.47
C THR A 193 -9.93 -24.80 25.88
N THR A 194 -9.49 -23.69 26.50
CA THR A 194 -8.98 -23.73 27.89
C THR A 194 -10.07 -24.11 28.88
N PHE A 195 -11.29 -23.66 28.68
CA PHE A 195 -12.43 -24.01 29.55
C PHE A 195 -12.82 -25.48 29.42
N ASP A 196 -12.81 -26.04 28.21
CA ASP A 196 -13.10 -27.46 28.00
C ASP A 196 -12.06 -28.37 28.67
N ARG A 197 -10.81 -27.91 28.79
CA ARG A 197 -9.69 -28.63 29.44
C ARG A 197 -9.46 -28.23 30.91
N ARG A 198 -10.41 -27.59 31.53
CA ARG A 198 -10.26 -27.07 32.91
C ARG A 198 -9.90 -28.14 33.95
N ASP A 199 -10.44 -29.36 33.81
CA ASP A 199 -10.20 -30.47 34.75
C ASP A 199 -8.77 -31.00 34.61
N GLU A 200 -8.25 -31.12 33.41
CA GLU A 200 -6.83 -31.44 33.14
C GLU A 200 -5.90 -30.39 33.74
N ILE A 201 -6.22 -29.11 33.54
CA ILE A 201 -5.44 -28.00 34.12
C ILE A 201 -5.45 -28.03 35.64
N ALA A 202 -6.58 -28.37 36.24
CA ALA A 202 -6.69 -28.52 37.71
C ALA A 202 -5.80 -29.64 38.23
N ILE A 203 -5.78 -30.81 37.56
CA ILE A 203 -4.87 -31.93 37.87
C ILE A 203 -3.43 -31.50 37.75
N MET A 204 -3.04 -30.84 36.65
CA MET A 204 -1.68 -30.34 36.47
C MET A 204 -1.24 -29.38 37.59
N LYS A 205 -2.12 -28.48 38.04
CA LYS A 205 -1.86 -27.59 39.16
C LYS A 205 -1.69 -28.37 40.50
N MET A 206 -2.50 -29.42 40.73
CA MET A 206 -2.41 -30.22 41.91
C MET A 206 -1.07 -31.00 42.02
N VAL A 207 -0.52 -31.45 40.91
CA VAL A 207 0.79 -32.11 40.86
C VAL A 207 1.97 -31.11 40.79
N GLY A 208 1.71 -29.79 40.90
CA GLY A 208 2.75 -28.77 41.02
C GLY A 208 3.28 -28.23 39.70
N ALA A 209 2.58 -28.38 38.57
CA ALA A 209 2.98 -27.81 37.30
C ALA A 209 3.00 -26.27 37.36
N THR A 210 4.06 -25.68 36.79
CA THR A 210 4.20 -24.22 36.73
C THR A 210 3.18 -23.59 35.78
N ASN A 211 2.75 -22.35 36.06
CA ASN A 211 1.87 -21.61 35.15
C ASN A 211 2.43 -21.45 33.73
N GLY A 212 3.74 -21.41 33.59
CA GLY A 212 4.41 -21.38 32.30
C GLY A 212 4.16 -22.66 31.50
N PHE A 213 4.35 -23.84 32.15
CA PHE A 213 4.12 -25.14 31.51
C PHE A 213 2.68 -25.29 31.02
N ILE A 214 1.71 -24.85 31.81
CA ILE A 214 0.28 -24.89 31.46
C ILE A 214 -0.04 -23.94 30.28
N ARG A 215 0.65 -22.81 30.15
CA ARG A 215 0.37 -21.80 29.12
C ARG A 215 0.85 -22.18 27.73
N TRP A 216 2.02 -22.81 27.64
CA TRP A 216 2.71 -23.02 26.35
C TRP A 216 1.88 -23.79 25.32
N PRO A 217 1.15 -24.89 25.64
CA PRO A 217 0.33 -25.60 24.67
C PRO A 217 -0.67 -24.69 23.94
N PHE A 218 -1.33 -23.80 24.69
CA PHE A 218 -2.32 -22.87 24.14
C PHE A 218 -1.69 -21.74 23.32
N VAL A 219 -0.47 -21.32 23.64
CA VAL A 219 0.29 -20.36 22.82
C VAL A 219 0.69 -21.00 21.51
N TYR A 220 1.10 -22.27 21.50
CA TYR A 220 1.36 -23.02 20.28
C TYR A 220 0.11 -23.24 19.44
N GLU A 221 -1.03 -23.53 20.07
CA GLU A 221 -2.32 -23.65 19.41
C GLU A 221 -2.68 -22.33 18.69
N GLY A 222 -2.61 -21.19 19.38
CA GLY A 222 -2.84 -19.88 18.78
C GLY A 222 -1.84 -19.55 17.68
N PHE A 223 -0.55 -19.87 17.87
CA PHE A 223 0.47 -19.71 16.85
C PHE A 223 0.12 -20.51 15.59
N MET A 224 -0.30 -21.78 15.73
CA MET A 224 -0.70 -22.62 14.61
C MET A 224 -1.95 -22.09 13.89
N LEU A 225 -2.96 -21.64 14.63
CA LEU A 225 -4.16 -21.04 14.06
C LEU A 225 -3.81 -19.77 13.26
N GLY A 226 -2.97 -18.91 13.81
CA GLY A 226 -2.53 -17.69 13.15
C GLY A 226 -1.65 -17.97 11.91
N LEU A 227 -0.74 -18.93 12.01
CA LEU A 227 0.16 -19.30 10.92
C LEU A 227 -0.60 -19.95 9.75
N THR A 228 -1.48 -20.91 10.03
CA THR A 228 -2.31 -21.55 8.99
C THR A 228 -3.25 -20.55 8.33
N GLY A 229 -3.86 -19.66 9.13
CA GLY A 229 -4.67 -18.57 8.61
C GLY A 229 -3.89 -17.62 7.69
N ALA A 230 -2.66 -17.27 8.08
CA ALA A 230 -1.79 -16.39 7.29
C ALA A 230 -1.38 -17.03 5.96
N ILE A 231 -0.98 -18.32 5.96
CA ILE A 231 -0.60 -19.04 4.74
C ILE A 231 -1.79 -19.14 3.78
N LEU A 232 -2.95 -19.53 4.27
CA LEU A 232 -4.15 -19.63 3.46
C LEU A 232 -4.58 -18.27 2.89
N ALA A 233 -4.57 -17.24 3.73
CA ALA A 233 -4.89 -15.88 3.31
C ALA A 233 -3.91 -15.38 2.24
N PHE A 234 -2.61 -15.63 2.40
CA PHE A 234 -1.60 -15.25 1.41
C PHE A 234 -1.81 -15.95 0.07
N LEU A 235 -2.08 -17.27 0.05
CA LEU A 235 -2.32 -18.00 -1.18
C LEU A 235 -3.59 -17.54 -1.90
N LEU A 236 -4.67 -17.30 -1.14
CA LEU A 236 -5.91 -16.75 -1.69
C LEU A 236 -5.71 -15.32 -2.21
N GLN A 237 -4.95 -14.49 -1.48
CA GLN A 237 -4.63 -13.13 -1.90
C GLN A 237 -3.83 -13.13 -3.20
N TRP A 238 -2.87 -14.03 -3.34
CA TRP A 238 -2.10 -14.19 -4.57
C TRP A 238 -3.01 -14.50 -5.77
N GLY A 239 -3.84 -15.54 -5.63
CA GLY A 239 -4.77 -15.92 -6.70
C GLY A 239 -5.76 -14.81 -7.06
N LEU A 240 -6.31 -14.13 -6.05
CA LEU A 240 -7.23 -13.01 -6.26
C LEU A 240 -6.55 -11.83 -6.97
N TYR A 241 -5.34 -11.47 -6.56
CA TYR A 241 -4.58 -10.38 -7.16
C TYR A 241 -4.21 -10.66 -8.62
N GLU A 242 -3.75 -11.88 -8.93
CA GLU A 242 -3.42 -12.32 -10.28
C GLU A 242 -4.65 -12.26 -11.20
N ALA A 243 -5.80 -12.73 -10.71
CA ALA A 243 -7.06 -12.68 -11.46
C ALA A 243 -7.51 -11.23 -11.75
N ILE A 244 -7.37 -10.33 -10.77
CA ILE A 244 -7.66 -8.90 -10.97
C ILE A 244 -6.68 -8.29 -11.97
N ALA A 245 -5.39 -8.57 -11.84
CA ALA A 245 -4.36 -8.03 -12.72
C ALA A 245 -4.58 -8.44 -14.18
N GLN A 246 -4.94 -9.71 -14.42
CA GLN A 246 -5.30 -10.20 -15.76
C GLN A 246 -6.57 -9.51 -16.28
N GLY A 247 -7.61 -9.39 -15.45
CA GLY A 247 -8.85 -8.71 -15.85
C GLY A 247 -8.67 -7.23 -16.21
N VAL A 248 -7.71 -6.54 -15.58
CA VAL A 248 -7.36 -5.15 -15.93
C VAL A 248 -6.53 -5.10 -17.21
N ALA A 249 -5.59 -6.04 -17.41
CA ALA A 249 -4.76 -6.10 -18.60
C ALA A 249 -5.56 -6.39 -19.89
N ASP A 250 -6.64 -7.17 -19.76
CA ASP A 250 -7.51 -7.55 -20.89
C ASP A 250 -8.52 -6.44 -21.28
N ASN A 251 -8.63 -5.37 -20.47
CA ASN A 251 -9.59 -4.27 -20.72
C ASN A 251 -8.89 -3.02 -21.26
N ASP A 252 -9.15 -2.68 -22.52
CA ASP A 252 -8.59 -1.49 -23.19
C ASP A 252 -8.87 -0.18 -22.44
N THR A 253 -10.02 -0.09 -21.77
CA THR A 253 -10.41 1.11 -21.00
C THR A 253 -9.58 1.31 -19.72
N LEU A 254 -8.95 0.26 -19.20
CA LEU A 254 -8.20 0.27 -17.96
C LEU A 254 -6.67 0.25 -18.17
N GLN A 255 -6.21 0.33 -19.42
CA GLN A 255 -4.76 0.31 -19.77
C GLN A 255 -3.97 1.46 -19.16
N LEU A 256 -4.64 2.55 -18.77
CA LEU A 256 -4.01 3.68 -18.05
C LEU A 256 -3.65 3.34 -16.60
N LEU A 257 -4.20 2.25 -16.02
CA LEU A 257 -3.87 1.82 -14.67
C LEU A 257 -2.74 0.79 -14.72
N SER A 258 -1.57 1.18 -14.26
CA SER A 258 -0.47 0.23 -14.09
C SER A 258 -0.63 -0.55 -12.80
N ILE A 259 -0.73 -1.89 -12.92
CA ILE A 259 -0.75 -2.78 -11.77
C ILE A 259 0.66 -3.31 -11.54
N VAL A 260 1.17 -3.13 -10.32
CA VAL A 260 2.50 -3.63 -9.93
C VAL A 260 2.50 -5.17 -9.98
N PRO A 261 3.39 -5.83 -10.74
CA PRO A 261 3.42 -7.29 -10.81
C PRO A 261 3.58 -7.93 -9.43
N PHE A 262 2.76 -8.93 -9.10
CA PHE A 262 2.81 -9.59 -7.80
C PHE A 262 4.17 -10.20 -7.48
N GLN A 263 4.94 -10.55 -8.50
CA GLN A 263 6.31 -11.05 -8.38
C GLN A 263 7.27 -10.06 -7.67
N GLN A 264 6.97 -8.78 -7.68
CA GLN A 264 7.73 -7.77 -6.92
C GLN A 264 7.21 -7.62 -5.48
N LEU A 265 5.95 -7.96 -5.25
CA LEU A 265 5.25 -7.75 -3.98
C LEU A 265 5.20 -8.99 -3.08
N TRP A 266 5.41 -10.22 -3.61
CA TRP A 266 5.17 -11.45 -2.86
C TRP A 266 6.02 -11.57 -1.58
N LYS A 267 7.30 -11.10 -1.61
CA LYS A 267 8.18 -11.13 -0.43
C LYS A 267 7.70 -10.21 0.69
N PRO A 268 7.50 -8.88 0.46
CA PRO A 268 7.01 -8.00 1.51
C PRO A 268 5.59 -8.38 1.95
N VAL A 269 4.70 -8.73 1.03
CA VAL A 269 3.32 -9.15 1.36
C VAL A 269 3.33 -10.43 2.17
N GLY A 270 4.06 -11.46 1.76
CA GLY A 270 4.22 -12.71 2.52
C GLY A 270 4.79 -12.48 3.92
N GLY A 271 5.79 -11.62 4.05
CA GLY A 271 6.36 -11.23 5.35
C GLY A 271 5.33 -10.55 6.25
N VAL A 272 4.52 -9.64 5.71
CA VAL A 272 3.45 -8.96 6.46
C VAL A 272 2.37 -9.95 6.90
N PHE A 273 1.90 -10.83 6.00
CA PHE A 273 0.89 -11.85 6.32
C PHE A 273 1.35 -12.79 7.42
N LEU A 274 2.57 -13.34 7.29
CA LEU A 274 3.14 -14.23 8.30
C LEU A 274 3.34 -13.49 9.64
N GLY A 275 3.90 -12.29 9.61
CA GLY A 275 4.09 -11.46 10.80
C GLY A 275 2.77 -11.13 11.50
N ALA A 276 1.76 -10.68 10.74
CA ALA A 276 0.44 -10.37 11.27
C ALA A 276 -0.24 -11.62 11.83
N GLY A 277 -0.22 -12.76 11.11
CA GLY A 277 -0.81 -14.01 11.59
C GLY A 277 -0.18 -14.52 12.88
N ILE A 278 1.15 -14.46 12.98
CA ILE A 278 1.87 -14.84 14.20
C ILE A 278 1.50 -13.88 15.36
N LEU A 279 1.48 -12.58 15.12
CA LEU A 279 1.12 -11.59 16.13
C LEU A 279 -0.32 -11.76 16.62
N ILE A 280 -1.26 -12.00 15.70
CA ILE A 280 -2.67 -12.25 16.02
C ILE A 280 -2.81 -13.55 16.81
N GLY A 281 -2.15 -14.62 16.34
CA GLY A 281 -2.23 -15.95 16.97
C GLY A 281 -1.64 -15.98 18.37
N VAL A 282 -0.37 -15.55 18.50
CA VAL A 282 0.32 -15.51 19.79
C VAL A 282 -0.27 -14.45 20.72
N GLY A 283 -0.55 -13.25 20.19
CA GLY A 283 -1.14 -12.16 20.99
C GLY A 283 -2.53 -12.49 21.51
N GLY A 284 -3.38 -13.10 20.67
CA GLY A 284 -4.71 -13.57 21.04
C GLY A 284 -4.67 -14.64 22.13
N SER A 285 -3.80 -15.65 21.97
CA SER A 285 -3.65 -16.72 22.97
C SER A 285 -3.09 -16.23 24.30
N LEU A 286 -2.06 -15.37 24.28
CA LEU A 286 -1.53 -14.77 25.52
C LEU A 286 -2.57 -13.94 26.26
N SER A 287 -3.39 -13.18 25.53
CA SER A 287 -4.48 -12.38 26.11
C SER A 287 -5.56 -13.26 26.74
N ALA A 288 -5.90 -14.39 26.12
CA ALA A 288 -6.85 -15.36 26.63
C ALA A 288 -6.42 -15.97 27.97
N ILE A 289 -5.19 -16.50 28.00
CA ILE A 289 -4.70 -17.28 29.15
C ILE A 289 -4.37 -16.40 30.35
N ARG A 290 -3.89 -15.16 30.11
CA ARG A 290 -3.54 -14.24 31.19
C ARG A 290 -4.71 -13.95 32.13
N ARG A 291 -5.92 -13.91 31.59
CA ARG A 291 -7.15 -13.76 32.40
C ARG A 291 -7.57 -15.03 33.14
N PHE A 292 -7.32 -16.21 32.55
CA PHE A 292 -7.76 -17.49 33.11
C PHE A 292 -6.90 -17.96 34.30
N LEU A 293 -5.61 -17.61 34.34
CA LEU A 293 -4.68 -18.02 35.41
C LEU A 293 -4.60 -17.04 36.58
N GLN A 294 -5.31 -15.92 36.52
CA GLN A 294 -5.40 -14.93 37.61
C GLN A 294 -6.55 -15.22 38.61
N VAL A 295 -7.29 -16.31 38.40
CA VAL A 295 -8.33 -16.81 39.33
C VAL A 295 -7.77 -17.99 40.19
#